data_4e2c4a5a548ab7f2bde53ddbd377e6b5
#
_entry.id   4e2c4a5a548ab7f2bde53ddbd377e6b5
#
_cell.length_a   1.000
_cell.length_b   1.000
_cell.length_c   1.000
_cell.angle_alpha   90.00
_cell.angle_beta   90.00
_cell.angle_gamma   90.00
#
_symmetry.space_group_name_H-M   'P 1'
#
loop_
_entity.id
_entity.type
_entity.pdbx_description
1 polymer ?
#
loop_
_entity_poly.entity_id
_entity_poly.type
_entity_poly.pdbx_seq_one_letter_code
_entity_poly.pdbx_strand_id
1 'polypeptide(L)'
;MASYQYYDDFKLIDKETGIEKRLSDFGGIVYNPDNNAFSRNMLPDPEHITDKNENQDGERYVKTVYGTRIIEVPVYFSEDLGAGELFELNRWLGKKKQQTFQWVNDDERKEIDVIYKEGFNMDILFGDKFNGLTTLSFIAHNPYWTIRDEIPIIFNNVKQGNEFKVKNKGNTECYPLIEITPESGNSSIKLEINGLTMTLSKLDKPIYIDCEKERVYEVINGEKKASLDKFVSNDFCEFPYFKTEVKNKIKIIQGNIKKIKLNLNTRII
;
A
#
# COMPACT_ATOMS: atom_id res chain seq x y z
N MET A 1 -19.76 -7.76 22.63
CA MET A 1 -18.83 -6.73 23.13
C MET A 1 -17.76 -6.58 22.08
N ALA A 2 -17.62 -5.42 21.46
CA ALA A 2 -16.50 -5.15 20.57
C ALA A 2 -15.23 -5.15 21.42
N SER A 3 -14.29 -6.05 21.15
CA SER A 3 -12.98 -6.01 21.79
C SER A 3 -12.32 -4.72 21.34
N TYR A 4 -12.07 -3.81 22.26
CA TYR A 4 -11.23 -2.65 21.99
C TYR A 4 -9.85 -3.16 21.67
N GLN A 5 -9.43 -2.98 20.43
CA GLN A 5 -8.09 -3.34 19.99
C GLN A 5 -7.11 -2.33 20.61
N TYR A 6 -6.30 -2.80 21.55
CA TYR A 6 -5.31 -1.99 22.23
C TYR A 6 -4.03 -1.99 21.40
N TYR A 7 -3.72 -0.86 20.81
CA TYR A 7 -2.44 -0.68 20.09
C TYR A 7 -1.44 -0.10 21.08
N ASP A 8 -0.63 -0.97 21.64
CA ASP A 8 0.38 -0.65 22.64
C ASP A 8 1.79 -0.60 22.08
N ASP A 9 1.97 -1.05 20.84
CA ASP A 9 3.26 -1.10 20.18
C ASP A 9 3.13 -1.01 18.65
N PHE A 10 4.18 -0.54 18.01
CA PHE A 10 4.32 -0.56 16.55
C PHE A 10 5.73 -0.98 16.16
N LYS A 11 5.89 -1.38 14.90
CA LYS A 11 7.19 -1.70 14.34
C LYS A 11 7.43 -0.99 13.01
N LEU A 12 8.69 -0.73 12.72
CA LEU A 12 9.17 -0.30 11.43
C LEU A 12 10.04 -1.38 10.81
N ILE A 13 9.77 -1.69 9.55
CA ILE A 13 10.51 -2.67 8.76
C ILE A 13 11.30 -1.93 7.70
N ASP A 14 12.59 -2.13 7.69
CA ASP A 14 13.49 -1.61 6.66
C ASP A 14 13.25 -2.36 5.35
N LYS A 15 12.86 -1.67 4.29
CA LYS A 15 12.50 -2.27 2.99
C LYS A 15 13.68 -2.89 2.24
N GLU A 16 14.91 -2.50 2.54
CA GLU A 16 16.09 -3.02 1.87
C GLU A 16 16.65 -4.25 2.56
N THR A 17 16.69 -4.22 3.89
CA THR A 17 17.30 -5.28 4.69
C THR A 17 16.28 -6.27 5.25
N GLY A 18 15.00 -5.91 5.28
CA GLY A 18 13.94 -6.69 5.95
C GLY A 18 14.06 -6.68 7.47
N ILE A 19 14.99 -5.92 8.04
CA ILE A 19 15.17 -5.86 9.50
C ILE A 19 14.01 -5.10 10.10
N GLU A 20 13.32 -5.72 11.05
CA GLU A 20 12.27 -5.10 11.86
C GLU A 20 12.79 -4.73 13.25
N LYS A 21 12.32 -3.60 13.76
CA LYS A 21 12.47 -3.18 15.14
C LYS A 21 11.15 -2.61 15.65
N ARG A 22 10.89 -2.77 16.94
CA ARG A 22 9.67 -2.34 17.61
C ARG A 22 9.96 -1.18 18.56
N LEU A 23 8.93 -0.40 18.87
CA LEU A 23 9.02 0.61 19.91
C LEU A 23 9.40 -0.01 21.27
N SER A 24 8.83 -1.17 21.57
CA SER A 24 9.14 -1.92 22.81
C SER A 24 10.60 -2.39 22.93
N ASP A 25 11.34 -2.53 21.82
CA ASP A 25 12.77 -2.85 21.84
C ASP A 25 13.61 -1.73 22.50
N PHE A 26 13.01 -0.54 22.61
CA PHE A 26 13.59 0.66 23.24
C PHE A 26 12.89 1.00 24.57
N GLY A 27 12.10 0.08 25.14
CA GLY A 27 11.35 0.32 26.39
C GLY A 27 10.20 1.31 26.24
N GLY A 28 9.82 1.67 24.99
CA GLY A 28 8.71 2.56 24.72
C GLY A 28 7.39 1.80 24.59
N ILE A 29 6.31 2.47 24.97
CA ILE A 29 4.93 2.02 24.75
C ILE A 29 4.12 3.12 24.10
N VAL A 30 3.12 2.75 23.30
CA VAL A 30 2.15 3.70 22.76
C VAL A 30 1.18 4.07 23.88
N TYR A 31 1.17 5.33 24.28
CA TYR A 31 0.43 5.77 25.46
C TYR A 31 -0.10 7.19 25.29
N ASN A 32 -1.37 7.40 25.67
CA ASN A 32 -1.94 8.73 25.83
C ASN A 32 -2.35 8.91 27.30
N PRO A 33 -1.72 9.86 28.04
CA PRO A 33 -1.97 10.04 29.44
C PRO A 33 -3.40 10.53 29.74
N ASP A 34 -4.05 11.21 28.81
CA ASP A 34 -5.29 11.92 29.11
C ASP A 34 -6.54 11.04 29.00
N ASN A 35 -6.56 9.97 28.21
CA ASN A 35 -7.78 9.18 28.01
C ASN A 35 -7.57 7.68 27.73
N ASN A 36 -6.41 7.12 27.89
CA ASN A 36 -6.09 5.75 27.44
C ASN A 36 -6.43 5.48 25.96
N ALA A 37 -6.68 6.53 25.19
CA ALA A 37 -6.92 6.49 23.76
C ALA A 37 -6.19 7.64 23.11
N PHE A 38 -5.53 7.40 21.99
CA PHE A 38 -4.94 8.47 21.21
C PHE A 38 -5.77 8.74 19.96
N SER A 39 -5.79 10.01 19.60
CA SER A 39 -6.46 10.43 18.37
C SER A 39 -5.69 9.90 17.15
N ARG A 40 -6.40 9.24 16.27
CA ARG A 40 -5.85 8.80 14.98
C ARG A 40 -6.40 9.66 13.87
N ASN A 41 -5.52 10.07 12.97
CA ASN A 41 -5.99 10.56 11.69
C ASN A 41 -6.58 9.38 10.90
N MET A 42 -7.90 9.25 10.95
CA MET A 42 -8.63 8.14 10.30
C MET A 42 -8.65 8.28 8.78
N LEU A 43 -8.64 9.50 8.28
CA LEU A 43 -8.63 9.80 6.85
C LEU A 43 -7.51 10.78 6.53
N PRO A 44 -6.79 10.61 5.41
CA PRO A 44 -5.91 11.65 4.90
C PRO A 44 -6.72 12.86 4.48
N ASP A 45 -6.09 14.01 4.43
CA ASP A 45 -6.76 15.24 4.04
C ASP A 45 -7.23 15.15 2.58
N PRO A 46 -8.55 15.36 2.34
CA PRO A 46 -9.09 15.35 0.99
C PRO A 46 -8.78 16.67 0.28
N GLU A 47 -8.31 16.58 -0.95
CA GLU A 47 -8.21 17.69 -1.88
C GLU A 47 -9.30 17.58 -2.93
N HIS A 48 -10.17 18.58 -3.01
CA HIS A 48 -11.24 18.63 -4.00
C HIS A 48 -10.76 19.36 -5.23
N ILE A 49 -10.65 18.67 -6.34
CA ILE A 49 -10.32 19.28 -7.63
C ILE A 49 -11.62 19.78 -8.25
N THR A 50 -11.68 21.08 -8.50
CA THR A 50 -12.81 21.79 -9.09
C THR A 50 -12.42 22.46 -10.40
N ASP A 51 -13.39 22.65 -11.27
CA ASP A 51 -13.25 23.38 -12.52
C ASP A 51 -14.13 24.63 -12.43
N LYS A 52 -13.55 25.80 -12.72
CA LYS A 52 -14.23 27.10 -12.67
C LYS A 52 -14.47 27.63 -14.07
N ASN A 53 -15.72 27.85 -14.39
CA ASN A 53 -16.09 28.55 -15.62
C ASN A 53 -16.26 30.05 -15.31
N GLU A 54 -15.53 30.92 -16.01
CA GLU A 54 -15.55 32.39 -15.80
C GLU A 54 -16.95 33.01 -15.95
N ASN A 55 -17.86 32.33 -16.67
CA ASN A 55 -19.21 32.80 -16.95
C ASN A 55 -20.30 32.18 -16.06
N GLN A 56 -19.94 31.46 -15.03
CA GLN A 56 -20.90 30.81 -14.13
C GLN A 56 -20.53 31.03 -12.67
N ASP A 57 -21.52 31.25 -11.83
CA ASP A 57 -21.33 31.32 -10.40
C ASP A 57 -21.01 29.91 -9.86
N GLY A 58 -20.01 29.83 -8.98
CA GLY A 58 -19.58 28.60 -8.34
C GLY A 58 -18.52 27.83 -9.14
N GLU A 59 -18.22 26.63 -8.64
CA GLU A 59 -17.23 25.73 -9.21
C GLU A 59 -17.86 24.36 -9.46
N ARG A 60 -17.44 23.71 -10.55
CA ARG A 60 -17.85 22.36 -10.86
C ARG A 60 -16.90 21.38 -10.17
N TYR A 61 -17.43 20.52 -9.28
CA TYR A 61 -16.67 19.42 -8.71
C TYR A 61 -16.24 18.45 -9.81
N VAL A 62 -14.95 18.10 -9.85
CA VAL A 62 -14.37 17.12 -10.77
C VAL A 62 -14.10 15.82 -10.05
N LYS A 63 -13.26 15.85 -9.00
CA LYS A 63 -12.89 14.66 -8.22
C LYS A 63 -12.31 15.05 -6.86
N THR A 64 -12.26 14.08 -5.96
CA THR A 64 -11.48 14.17 -4.72
C THR A 64 -10.24 13.29 -4.86
N VAL A 65 -9.09 13.83 -4.48
CA VAL A 65 -7.85 13.08 -4.27
C VAL A 65 -7.45 13.18 -2.82
N TYR A 66 -6.72 12.20 -2.32
CA TYR A 66 -6.21 12.23 -0.96
C TYR A 66 -4.74 12.59 -0.98
N GLY A 67 -4.38 13.56 -0.14
CA GLY A 67 -3.01 13.97 0.10
C GLY A 67 -2.21 12.96 0.90
N THR A 68 -1.10 13.39 1.46
CA THR A 68 -0.28 12.56 2.34
C THR A 68 -1.02 12.26 3.65
N ARG A 69 -0.74 11.09 4.24
CA ARG A 69 -1.24 10.74 5.57
C ARG A 69 -0.17 11.03 6.62
N ILE A 70 -0.55 11.72 7.69
CA ILE A 70 0.30 11.90 8.87
C ILE A 70 -0.16 10.89 9.92
N ILE A 71 0.80 10.18 10.52
CA ILE A 71 0.58 9.23 11.60
C ILE A 71 1.33 9.77 12.81
N GLU A 72 0.59 10.25 13.80
CA GLU A 72 1.12 10.73 15.06
C GLU A 72 0.89 9.66 16.13
N VAL A 73 1.97 9.25 16.76
CA VAL A 73 1.96 8.20 17.78
C VAL A 73 2.49 8.77 19.08
N PRO A 74 1.63 9.02 20.08
CA PRO A 74 2.08 9.36 21.40
C PRO A 74 2.76 8.15 22.04
N VAL A 75 3.96 8.35 22.54
CA VAL A 75 4.78 7.29 23.13
C VAL A 75 5.27 7.71 24.51
N TYR A 76 5.35 6.74 25.40
CA TYR A 76 5.89 6.92 26.73
C TYR A 76 7.05 5.95 26.95
N PHE A 77 8.16 6.48 27.42
CA PHE A 77 9.31 5.72 27.87
C PHE A 77 9.32 5.70 29.39
N SER A 78 9.04 4.53 29.96
CA SER A 78 8.94 4.35 31.43
C SER A 78 10.30 4.20 32.10
N GLU A 79 11.29 3.74 31.36
CA GLU A 79 12.65 3.57 31.82
C GLU A 79 13.54 4.68 31.28
N ASP A 80 14.58 5.00 32.03
CA ASP A 80 15.57 5.99 31.63
C ASP A 80 16.41 5.46 30.47
N LEU A 81 16.26 6.07 29.29
CA LEU A 81 17.11 5.80 28.16
C LEU A 81 18.50 6.43 28.38
N GLY A 82 19.54 5.62 28.34
CA GLY A 82 20.92 6.12 28.29
C GLY A 82 21.29 6.68 26.92
N ALA A 83 22.42 7.37 26.82
CA ALA A 83 22.90 7.97 25.58
C ALA A 83 23.06 6.95 24.42
N GLY A 84 23.45 5.71 24.72
CA GLY A 84 23.59 4.64 23.74
C GLY A 84 22.23 4.20 23.17
N GLU A 85 21.23 4.03 24.04
CA GLU A 85 19.87 3.64 23.64
C GLU A 85 19.19 4.75 22.84
N LEU A 86 19.37 6.00 23.25
CA LEU A 86 18.88 7.16 22.50
C LEU A 86 19.52 7.26 21.12
N PHE A 87 20.82 6.97 21.01
CA PHE A 87 21.51 6.93 19.72
C PHE A 87 20.92 5.85 18.80
N GLU A 88 20.67 4.65 19.31
CA GLU A 88 20.03 3.58 18.53
C GLU A 88 18.58 3.90 18.18
N LEU A 89 17.80 4.53 19.06
CA LEU A 89 16.45 5.02 18.78
C LEU A 89 16.46 6.05 17.63
N ASN A 90 17.37 7.04 17.71
CA ASN A 90 17.52 8.04 16.65
C ASN A 90 17.96 7.40 15.32
N ARG A 91 18.85 6.41 15.36
CA ARG A 91 19.27 5.66 14.17
C ARG A 91 18.14 4.84 13.56
N TRP A 92 17.26 4.28 14.37
CA TRP A 92 16.10 3.55 13.92
C TRP A 92 15.05 4.45 13.26
N LEU A 93 14.71 5.57 13.89
CA LEU A 93 13.72 6.53 13.39
C LEU A 93 14.27 7.35 12.22
N GLY A 94 15.50 7.83 12.32
CA GLY A 94 16.10 8.79 11.38
C GLY A 94 16.58 8.23 10.05
N LYS A 95 16.07 7.08 9.61
CA LYS A 95 16.39 6.52 8.30
C LYS A 95 15.89 7.43 7.19
N LYS A 96 16.77 7.73 6.21
CA LYS A 96 16.45 8.60 5.06
C LYS A 96 15.58 7.94 3.99
N LYS A 97 15.21 6.66 4.16
CA LYS A 97 14.44 5.86 3.22
C LYS A 97 13.11 5.45 3.82
N GLN A 98 12.15 5.13 2.96
CA GLN A 98 10.88 4.62 3.41
C GLN A 98 11.03 3.31 4.18
N GLN A 99 10.28 3.22 5.28
CA GLN A 99 10.12 2.02 6.09
C GLN A 99 8.65 1.61 6.07
N THR A 100 8.38 0.34 6.26
CA THR A 100 6.99 -0.12 6.40
C THR A 100 6.59 -0.06 7.87
N PHE A 101 5.56 0.72 8.15
CA PHE A 101 4.96 0.85 9.49
C PHE A 101 3.87 -0.19 9.66
N GLN A 102 3.86 -0.87 10.81
CA GLN A 102 2.84 -1.83 11.18
C GLN A 102 2.52 -1.69 12.68
N TRP A 103 1.22 -1.72 13.03
CA TRP A 103 0.82 -1.95 14.41
C TRP A 103 1.09 -3.41 14.78
N VAL A 104 1.62 -3.67 15.99
CA VAL A 104 1.98 -5.04 16.40
C VAL A 104 0.72 -5.89 16.60
N ASN A 105 -0.30 -5.35 17.24
CA ASN A 105 -1.55 -6.04 17.58
C ASN A 105 -2.69 -5.68 16.63
N ASP A 106 -2.41 -5.60 15.31
CA ASP A 106 -3.43 -5.30 14.30
C ASP A 106 -4.01 -6.58 13.69
N ASP A 107 -5.24 -6.92 14.07
CA ASP A 107 -5.96 -8.09 13.54
C ASP A 107 -6.26 -7.95 12.03
N GLU A 108 -6.38 -6.72 11.54
CA GLU A 108 -6.62 -6.44 10.13
C GLU A 108 -5.34 -6.55 9.29
N ARG A 109 -4.19 -6.71 9.95
CA ARG A 109 -2.88 -6.90 9.32
C ARG A 109 -2.54 -5.81 8.31
N LYS A 110 -2.81 -4.56 8.67
CA LYS A 110 -2.53 -3.41 7.83
C LYS A 110 -1.08 -2.97 7.94
N GLU A 111 -0.57 -2.46 6.84
CA GLU A 111 0.74 -1.84 6.77
C GLU A 111 0.73 -0.62 5.85
N ILE A 112 1.64 0.32 6.09
CA ILE A 112 1.79 1.53 5.28
C ILE A 112 3.25 1.94 5.21
N ASP A 113 3.66 2.44 4.05
CA ASP A 113 5.01 2.97 3.86
C ASP A 113 5.14 4.39 4.38
N VAL A 114 6.08 4.61 5.28
CA VAL A 114 6.28 5.90 5.94
C VAL A 114 7.74 6.36 5.89
N ILE A 115 7.91 7.67 6.10
CA ILE A 115 9.17 8.30 6.44
C ILE A 115 8.94 9.01 7.77
N TYR A 116 9.95 9.01 8.64
CA TYR A 116 9.92 9.82 9.87
C TYR A 116 9.85 11.31 9.49
N LYS A 117 8.83 12.01 10.01
CA LYS A 117 8.48 13.35 9.52
C LYS A 117 9.31 14.45 10.16
N GLU A 118 9.43 14.42 11.49
CA GLU A 118 10.03 15.51 12.25
C GLU A 118 10.68 15.03 13.54
N GLY A 119 11.67 15.80 14.03
CA GLY A 119 12.32 15.50 15.30
C GLY A 119 11.35 15.49 16.47
N PHE A 120 11.66 14.71 17.49
CA PHE A 120 10.93 14.66 18.74
C PHE A 120 11.80 15.20 19.89
N ASN A 121 11.15 15.74 20.90
CA ASN A 121 11.80 16.19 22.12
C ASN A 121 11.50 15.22 23.24
N MET A 122 12.48 14.96 24.05
CA MET A 122 12.35 14.23 25.32
C MET A 122 12.95 15.06 26.45
N ASP A 123 12.33 15.02 27.61
CA ASP A 123 12.87 15.71 28.76
C ASP A 123 14.13 15.01 29.26
N ILE A 124 15.15 15.81 29.58
CA ILE A 124 16.40 15.31 30.17
C ILE A 124 16.22 15.29 31.67
N LEU A 125 16.31 14.11 32.25
CA LEU A 125 16.40 13.95 33.68
C LEU A 125 17.87 14.00 34.14
N PHE A 126 18.08 14.12 35.45
CA PHE A 126 19.43 14.17 36.03
C PHE A 126 20.31 13.02 35.55
N GLY A 127 21.50 13.34 35.04
CA GLY A 127 22.52 12.37 34.69
C GLY A 127 22.43 11.78 33.28
N ASP A 128 22.09 12.58 32.26
CA ASP A 128 22.03 12.16 30.86
C ASP A 128 21.03 11.02 30.56
N LYS A 129 19.95 10.98 31.33
CA LYS A 129 18.88 10.02 31.17
C LYS A 129 17.64 10.70 30.59
N PHE A 130 16.99 10.03 29.67
CA PHE A 130 15.82 10.52 28.97
C PHE A 130 14.64 9.60 29.24
N ASN A 131 13.56 10.13 29.71
CA ASN A 131 12.29 9.40 29.85
C ASN A 131 11.10 10.35 29.62
N GLY A 132 9.91 9.81 29.67
CA GLY A 132 8.69 10.58 29.65
C GLY A 132 7.89 10.43 28.35
N LEU A 133 7.00 11.38 28.15
CA LEU A 133 6.06 11.40 27.06
C LEU A 133 6.59 12.20 25.87
N THR A 134 6.44 11.64 24.68
CA THR A 134 6.71 12.35 23.42
C THR A 134 5.74 11.89 22.32
N THR A 135 5.75 12.55 21.17
CA THR A 135 4.98 12.15 20.00
C THR A 135 5.93 11.88 18.83
N LEU A 136 5.82 10.70 18.25
CA LEU A 136 6.53 10.35 17.04
C LEU A 136 5.62 10.58 15.83
N SER A 137 6.11 11.36 14.87
CA SER A 137 5.38 11.73 13.67
C SER A 137 5.96 11.07 12.42
N PHE A 138 5.09 10.42 11.67
CA PHE A 138 5.43 9.78 10.40
C PHE A 138 4.59 10.35 9.27
N ILE A 139 5.14 10.42 8.06
CA ILE A 139 4.44 10.80 6.85
C ILE A 139 4.42 9.65 5.85
N ALA A 140 3.23 9.30 5.39
CA ALA A 140 3.00 8.37 4.30
C ALA A 140 2.63 9.18 3.04
N HIS A 141 3.49 9.13 2.02
CA HIS A 141 3.22 9.80 0.75
C HIS A 141 2.14 9.08 -0.06
N ASN A 142 2.04 7.76 0.06
CA ASN A 142 0.87 7.00 -0.37
C ASN A 142 -0.06 6.86 0.84
N PRO A 143 -1.25 7.48 0.85
CA PRO A 143 -2.08 7.56 2.04
C PRO A 143 -2.82 6.27 2.41
N TYR A 144 -2.71 5.26 1.58
CA TYR A 144 -3.48 4.02 1.73
C TYR A 144 -2.73 2.98 2.54
N TRP A 145 -3.44 2.38 3.49
CA TRP A 145 -3.02 1.13 4.10
C TRP A 145 -3.15 -0.01 3.11
N THR A 146 -2.26 -0.96 3.16
CA THR A 146 -2.32 -2.22 2.40
C THR A 146 -2.46 -3.40 3.36
N ILE A 147 -2.97 -4.51 2.87
CA ILE A 147 -3.09 -5.74 3.67
C ILE A 147 -1.78 -6.53 3.57
N ARG A 148 -1.15 -6.76 4.71
CA ARG A 148 0.06 -7.59 4.80
C ARG A 148 -0.24 -9.02 4.41
N ASP A 149 0.66 -9.66 3.63
CA ASP A 149 0.56 -11.04 3.17
C ASP A 149 -0.78 -11.36 2.47
N GLU A 150 -1.29 -10.42 1.68
CA GLU A 150 -2.51 -10.64 0.91
C GLU A 150 -2.33 -11.85 -0.02
N ILE A 151 -3.23 -12.84 0.12
CA ILE A 151 -3.17 -14.08 -0.67
C ILE A 151 -3.57 -13.78 -2.11
N PRO A 152 -2.70 -14.08 -3.09
CA PRO A 152 -3.02 -13.89 -4.51
C PRO A 152 -4.21 -14.73 -4.95
N ILE A 153 -5.04 -14.18 -5.83
CA ILE A 153 -6.09 -14.93 -6.50
C ILE A 153 -5.49 -15.59 -7.75
N ILE A 154 -5.69 -16.90 -7.88
CA ILE A 154 -5.09 -17.70 -8.96
C ILE A 154 -6.19 -18.40 -9.76
N PHE A 155 -6.15 -18.23 -11.07
CA PHE A 155 -6.97 -18.96 -12.04
C PHE A 155 -6.05 -19.79 -12.93
N ASN A 156 -6.32 -21.11 -13.00
CA ASN A 156 -5.53 -22.04 -13.80
C ASN A 156 -6.33 -22.53 -15.00
N ASN A 157 -5.63 -22.84 -16.11
CA ASN A 157 -6.20 -23.45 -17.32
C ASN A 157 -7.38 -22.64 -17.88
N VAL A 158 -7.19 -21.34 -17.99
CA VAL A 158 -8.22 -20.38 -18.39
C VAL A 158 -8.36 -20.37 -19.90
N LYS A 159 -9.58 -20.59 -20.39
CA LYS A 159 -9.87 -20.69 -21.83
C LYS A 159 -10.61 -19.44 -22.33
N GLN A 160 -10.52 -19.23 -23.64
CA GLN A 160 -11.36 -18.25 -24.33
C GLN A 160 -12.83 -18.41 -23.93
N GLY A 161 -13.50 -17.30 -23.68
CA GLY A 161 -14.90 -17.25 -23.22
C GLY A 161 -15.09 -17.35 -21.72
N ASN A 162 -14.06 -17.72 -20.92
CA ASN A 162 -14.19 -17.73 -19.47
C ASN A 162 -14.38 -16.31 -18.93
N GLU A 163 -15.24 -16.22 -17.91
CA GLU A 163 -15.50 -14.99 -17.13
C GLU A 163 -15.32 -15.27 -15.65
N PHE A 164 -14.60 -14.40 -14.96
CA PHE A 164 -14.35 -14.46 -13.53
C PHE A 164 -14.85 -13.20 -12.85
N LYS A 165 -15.27 -13.35 -11.60
CA LYS A 165 -15.69 -12.24 -10.75
C LYS A 165 -14.76 -12.15 -9.57
N VAL A 166 -14.15 -10.98 -9.39
CA VAL A 166 -13.20 -10.69 -8.31
C VAL A 166 -13.75 -9.58 -7.44
N LYS A 167 -13.75 -9.77 -6.13
CA LYS A 167 -14.15 -8.74 -5.16
C LYS A 167 -12.89 -8.05 -4.61
N ASN A 168 -12.85 -6.73 -4.72
CA ASN A 168 -11.93 -5.92 -3.95
C ASN A 168 -12.41 -5.88 -2.50
N LYS A 169 -11.56 -6.24 -1.54
CA LYS A 169 -11.88 -6.26 -0.10
C LYS A 169 -11.62 -4.93 0.59
N GLY A 170 -10.94 -4.01 -0.11
CA GLY A 170 -10.68 -2.66 0.39
C GLY A 170 -11.90 -1.76 0.34
N ASN A 171 -11.78 -0.58 0.90
CA ASN A 171 -12.80 0.45 0.87
C ASN A 171 -12.51 1.55 -0.16
N THR A 172 -11.48 1.38 -0.97
CA THR A 172 -11.12 2.22 -2.11
C THR A 172 -10.66 1.37 -3.30
N GLU A 173 -10.50 2.01 -4.44
CA GLU A 173 -10.02 1.33 -5.65
C GLU A 173 -8.61 0.77 -5.46
N CYS A 174 -8.34 -0.40 -6.04
CA CYS A 174 -7.02 -0.99 -6.00
C CYS A 174 -6.48 -1.25 -7.41
N TYR A 175 -5.17 -1.23 -7.53
CA TYR A 175 -4.41 -1.36 -8.77
C TYR A 175 -3.58 -2.64 -8.72
N PRO A 176 -4.05 -3.75 -9.29
CA PRO A 176 -3.44 -5.05 -9.11
C PRO A 176 -2.11 -5.19 -9.85
N LEU A 177 -1.28 -6.08 -9.34
CA LEU A 177 -0.23 -6.71 -10.13
C LEU A 177 -0.78 -7.99 -10.74
N ILE A 178 -0.86 -8.04 -12.08
CA ILE A 178 -1.40 -9.15 -12.85
C ILE A 178 -0.25 -9.92 -13.49
N GLU A 179 -0.08 -11.19 -13.12
CA GLU A 179 0.84 -12.11 -13.79
C GLU A 179 0.04 -13.02 -14.72
N ILE A 180 0.40 -13.04 -16.01
CA ILE A 180 -0.23 -13.90 -17.02
C ILE A 180 0.84 -14.84 -17.58
N THR A 181 0.62 -16.13 -17.41
CA THR A 181 1.41 -17.19 -18.02
C THR A 181 0.64 -17.72 -19.22
N PRO A 182 1.10 -17.52 -20.45
CA PRO A 182 0.42 -18.02 -21.64
C PRO A 182 0.43 -19.56 -21.69
N GLU A 183 -0.56 -20.15 -22.34
CA GLU A 183 -0.49 -21.58 -22.72
C GLU A 183 0.50 -21.74 -23.89
N SER A 184 1.18 -22.86 -23.96
CA SER A 184 2.15 -23.12 -25.03
C SER A 184 1.51 -22.97 -26.42
N GLY A 185 2.17 -22.19 -27.30
CA GLY A 185 1.66 -21.87 -28.64
C GLY A 185 0.73 -20.67 -28.72
N ASN A 186 0.30 -20.09 -27.60
CA ASN A 186 -0.48 -18.85 -27.62
C ASN A 186 0.43 -17.63 -27.53
N SER A 187 0.69 -17.00 -28.66
CA SER A 187 1.51 -15.78 -28.76
C SER A 187 0.71 -14.49 -28.57
N SER A 188 -0.63 -14.57 -28.52
CA SER A 188 -1.50 -13.41 -28.32
C SER A 188 -2.68 -13.76 -27.41
N ILE A 189 -2.96 -12.87 -26.49
CA ILE A 189 -4.08 -12.97 -25.53
C ILE A 189 -4.83 -11.65 -25.54
N LYS A 190 -6.17 -11.72 -25.62
CA LYS A 190 -7.04 -10.57 -25.46
C LYS A 190 -7.97 -10.80 -24.28
N LEU A 191 -7.95 -9.89 -23.32
CA LEU A 191 -8.81 -9.95 -22.12
C LEU A 191 -9.44 -8.60 -21.85
N GLU A 192 -10.55 -8.64 -21.14
CA GLU A 192 -11.29 -7.47 -20.67
C GLU A 192 -11.38 -7.47 -19.17
N ILE A 193 -11.08 -6.34 -18.54
CA ILE A 193 -11.28 -6.13 -17.10
C ILE A 193 -12.14 -4.88 -16.92
N ASN A 194 -13.33 -5.06 -16.35
CA ASN A 194 -14.29 -3.98 -16.09
C ASN A 194 -14.63 -3.12 -17.31
N GLY A 195 -14.65 -3.70 -18.52
CA GLY A 195 -14.90 -2.99 -19.77
C GLY A 195 -13.63 -2.49 -20.48
N LEU A 196 -12.49 -2.41 -19.80
CA LEU A 196 -11.20 -2.10 -20.43
C LEU A 196 -10.65 -3.35 -21.12
N THR A 197 -10.51 -3.29 -22.42
CA THR A 197 -9.94 -4.38 -23.23
C THR A 197 -8.44 -4.22 -23.39
N MET A 198 -7.69 -5.27 -23.11
CA MET A 198 -6.24 -5.33 -23.24
C MET A 198 -5.84 -6.45 -24.20
N THR A 199 -4.87 -6.17 -25.05
CA THR A 199 -4.26 -7.15 -25.94
C THR A 199 -2.78 -7.28 -25.59
N LEU A 200 -2.37 -8.52 -25.35
CA LEU A 200 -0.99 -8.91 -25.13
C LEU A 200 -0.51 -9.70 -26.35
N SER A 201 0.65 -9.36 -26.87
CA SER A 201 1.21 -9.98 -28.09
C SER A 201 2.65 -10.46 -27.88
N LYS A 202 3.13 -11.33 -28.77
CA LYS A 202 4.50 -11.87 -28.75
C LYS A 202 4.84 -12.55 -27.40
N LEU A 203 3.86 -13.25 -26.83
CA LEU A 203 4.01 -13.91 -25.53
C LEU A 203 4.71 -15.26 -25.72
N ASP A 204 5.84 -15.43 -25.06
CA ASP A 204 6.61 -16.66 -24.95
C ASP A 204 6.92 -17.01 -23.49
N LYS A 205 6.73 -16.08 -22.59
CA LYS A 205 7.02 -16.15 -21.14
C LYS A 205 5.91 -15.50 -20.33
N PRO A 206 5.93 -15.68 -19.00
CA PRO A 206 5.05 -14.93 -18.11
C PRO A 206 5.27 -13.42 -18.26
N ILE A 207 4.17 -12.68 -18.41
CA ILE A 207 4.16 -11.22 -18.47
C ILE A 207 3.49 -10.66 -17.20
N TYR A 208 4.03 -9.56 -16.72
CA TYR A 208 3.58 -8.87 -15.51
C TYR A 208 3.05 -7.49 -15.88
N ILE A 209 1.81 -7.19 -15.47
CA ILE A 209 1.17 -5.89 -15.63
C ILE A 209 1.02 -5.29 -14.24
N ASP A 210 1.87 -4.33 -13.92
CA ASP A 210 1.84 -3.56 -12.67
C ASP A 210 0.95 -2.33 -12.89
N CYS A 211 -0.33 -2.46 -12.50
CA CYS A 211 -1.32 -1.43 -12.77
C CYS A 211 -1.10 -0.17 -11.91
N GLU A 212 -0.50 -0.30 -10.74
CA GLU A 212 -0.19 0.83 -9.87
C GLU A 212 0.95 1.71 -10.43
N LYS A 213 1.96 1.06 -11.03
CA LYS A 213 3.12 1.75 -11.60
C LYS A 213 3.02 1.98 -13.09
N GLU A 214 1.90 1.57 -13.69
CA GLU A 214 1.66 1.64 -15.13
C GLU A 214 2.80 1.04 -15.94
N ARG A 215 3.23 -0.16 -15.58
CA ARG A 215 4.37 -0.85 -16.18
C ARG A 215 4.01 -2.25 -16.61
N VAL A 216 4.57 -2.64 -17.76
CA VAL A 216 4.52 -4.02 -18.24
C VAL A 216 5.95 -4.53 -18.37
N TYR A 217 6.22 -5.71 -17.83
CA TYR A 217 7.55 -6.28 -17.84
C TYR A 217 7.52 -7.81 -17.83
N GLU A 218 8.61 -8.38 -18.27
CA GLU A 218 8.95 -9.80 -18.13
C GLU A 218 10.08 -9.96 -17.11
N VAL A 219 10.17 -11.13 -16.48
CA VAL A 219 11.31 -11.47 -15.62
C VAL A 219 12.22 -12.43 -16.40
N ILE A 220 13.44 -11.97 -16.72
CA ILE A 220 14.46 -12.71 -17.44
C ILE A 220 15.69 -12.81 -16.56
N ASN A 221 16.10 -14.03 -16.22
CA ASN A 221 17.24 -14.30 -15.33
C ASN A 221 17.16 -13.57 -13.97
N GLY A 222 15.94 -13.42 -13.43
CA GLY A 222 15.71 -12.72 -12.17
C GLY A 222 15.57 -11.19 -12.28
N GLU A 223 15.84 -10.61 -13.46
CA GLU A 223 15.75 -9.17 -13.68
C GLU A 223 14.45 -8.79 -14.40
N LYS A 224 13.86 -7.64 -14.00
CA LYS A 224 12.67 -7.07 -14.64
C LYS A 224 13.08 -6.35 -15.93
N LYS A 225 12.59 -6.83 -17.08
CA LYS A 225 12.79 -6.22 -18.37
C LYS A 225 11.49 -5.60 -18.88
N ALA A 226 11.51 -4.29 -19.16
CA ALA A 226 10.36 -3.58 -19.69
C ALA A 226 9.87 -4.23 -21.01
N SER A 227 8.54 -4.40 -21.15
CA SER A 227 7.89 -5.09 -22.28
C SER A 227 6.57 -4.39 -22.63
N LEU A 228 6.53 -3.06 -22.57
CA LEU A 228 5.33 -2.27 -22.86
C LEU A 228 4.90 -2.42 -24.34
N ASP A 229 5.85 -2.71 -25.24
CA ASP A 229 5.60 -3.01 -26.66
C ASP A 229 4.73 -4.25 -26.90
N LYS A 230 4.58 -5.09 -25.88
CA LYS A 230 3.73 -6.28 -25.90
C LYS A 230 2.29 -6.01 -25.42
N PHE A 231 1.99 -4.80 -24.97
CA PHE A 231 0.73 -4.42 -24.33
C PHE A 231 0.04 -3.30 -25.10
N VAL A 232 -1.24 -3.48 -25.40
CA VAL A 232 -2.12 -2.45 -26.00
C VAL A 232 -3.46 -2.50 -25.28
N SER A 233 -3.94 -1.37 -24.80
CA SER A 233 -5.32 -1.20 -24.31
C SER A 233 -6.16 -0.37 -25.26
N ASN A 234 -7.50 -0.47 -25.17
CA ASN A 234 -8.41 0.27 -26.06
C ASN A 234 -8.37 1.78 -25.83
N ASP A 235 -8.04 2.21 -24.61
CA ASP A 235 -8.07 3.62 -24.20
C ASP A 235 -6.66 4.10 -23.88
N PHE A 236 -5.88 4.43 -24.91
CA PHE A 236 -4.59 5.14 -24.82
C PHE A 236 -3.66 4.69 -23.67
N CYS A 237 -3.43 3.39 -23.54
CA CYS A 237 -2.57 2.79 -22.52
C CYS A 237 -3.11 2.88 -21.09
N GLU A 238 -4.40 2.96 -20.89
CA GLU A 238 -4.99 2.80 -19.55
C GLU A 238 -4.71 1.43 -18.96
N PHE A 239 -4.44 1.43 -17.67
CA PHE A 239 -4.24 0.22 -16.87
C PHE A 239 -5.49 -0.10 -16.07
N PRO A 240 -5.86 -1.38 -15.92
CA PRO A 240 -7.06 -1.76 -15.21
C PRO A 240 -6.94 -1.51 -13.71
N TYR A 241 -8.06 -1.15 -13.10
CA TYR A 241 -8.21 -1.06 -11.66
C TYR A 241 -9.46 -1.82 -11.20
N PHE A 242 -9.49 -2.20 -9.93
CA PHE A 242 -10.62 -2.88 -9.33
C PHE A 242 -11.39 -1.93 -8.41
N LYS A 243 -12.65 -1.73 -8.75
CA LYS A 243 -13.58 -0.91 -7.99
C LYS A 243 -13.94 -1.60 -6.68
N THR A 244 -14.21 -0.80 -5.66
CA THR A 244 -14.79 -1.28 -4.40
C THR A 244 -16.29 -1.54 -4.54
N GLU A 245 -16.88 -2.30 -3.60
CA GLU A 245 -18.31 -2.58 -3.48
C GLU A 245 -18.98 -3.30 -4.66
N VAL A 246 -18.26 -3.51 -5.75
CA VAL A 246 -18.76 -4.22 -6.93
C VAL A 246 -17.97 -5.50 -7.22
N LYS A 247 -18.59 -6.40 -7.99
CA LYS A 247 -17.90 -7.57 -8.53
C LYS A 247 -17.17 -7.17 -9.81
N ASN A 248 -15.86 -7.05 -9.73
CA ASN A 248 -15.02 -6.77 -10.88
C ASN A 248 -14.99 -7.98 -11.80
N LYS A 249 -15.15 -7.76 -13.10
CA LYS A 249 -15.23 -8.83 -14.10
C LYS A 249 -13.93 -8.92 -14.88
N ILE A 250 -13.45 -10.16 -15.08
CA ILE A 250 -12.34 -10.49 -15.98
C ILE A 250 -12.90 -11.46 -17.01
N LYS A 251 -12.81 -11.12 -18.29
CA LYS A 251 -13.29 -11.95 -19.40
C LYS A 251 -12.16 -12.21 -20.38
N ILE A 252 -11.99 -13.45 -20.79
CA ILE A 252 -11.03 -13.84 -21.80
C ILE A 252 -11.69 -13.81 -23.17
N ILE A 253 -11.29 -12.84 -23.99
CA ILE A 253 -11.87 -12.64 -25.33
C ILE A 253 -11.20 -13.55 -26.35
N GLN A 254 -9.86 -13.70 -26.26
CA GLN A 254 -9.07 -14.49 -27.19
C GLN A 254 -7.86 -15.12 -26.50
N GLY A 255 -7.49 -16.32 -26.95
CA GLY A 255 -6.35 -17.08 -26.49
C GLY A 255 -6.63 -17.91 -25.23
N ASN A 256 -5.72 -18.83 -24.93
CA ASN A 256 -5.76 -19.68 -23.73
C ASN A 256 -4.61 -19.29 -22.81
N ILE A 257 -4.87 -19.35 -21.53
CA ILE A 257 -3.95 -18.91 -20.50
C ILE A 257 -3.72 -20.07 -19.51
N LYS A 258 -2.47 -20.44 -19.34
CA LYS A 258 -2.10 -21.48 -18.37
C LYS A 258 -2.41 -21.04 -16.94
N LYS A 259 -2.07 -19.78 -16.60
CA LYS A 259 -2.27 -19.23 -15.25
C LYS A 259 -2.45 -17.71 -15.30
N ILE A 260 -3.43 -17.21 -14.56
CA ILE A 260 -3.55 -15.80 -14.17
C ILE A 260 -3.38 -15.74 -12.66
N LYS A 261 -2.46 -14.90 -12.18
CA LYS A 261 -2.28 -14.61 -10.76
C LYS A 261 -2.48 -13.11 -10.53
N LEU A 262 -3.36 -12.77 -9.60
CA LEU A 262 -3.70 -11.40 -9.24
C LEU A 262 -3.24 -11.13 -7.81
N ASN A 263 -2.35 -10.19 -7.63
CA ASN A 263 -2.10 -9.56 -6.34
C ASN A 263 -2.90 -8.26 -6.36
N LEU A 264 -3.96 -8.18 -5.56
CA LEU A 264 -4.89 -7.06 -5.66
C LEU A 264 -4.28 -5.74 -5.19
N ASN A 265 -3.28 -5.80 -4.30
CA ASN A 265 -2.76 -4.62 -3.61
C ASN A 265 -3.92 -3.85 -2.96
N THR A 266 -4.74 -4.59 -2.20
CA THR A 266 -5.95 -4.06 -1.56
C THR A 266 -5.62 -2.81 -0.74
N ARG A 267 -6.33 -1.73 -1.03
CA ARG A 267 -6.15 -0.42 -0.40
C ARG A 267 -7.27 -0.14 0.60
N ILE A 268 -6.87 0.39 1.75
CA ILE A 268 -7.77 0.82 2.81
C ILE A 268 -7.41 2.27 3.14
N ILE A 269 -8.43 3.13 3.06
CA ILE A 269 -8.27 4.52 3.43
C ILE A 269 -8.55 4.74 4.91
#